data_39d79728fc6892291dbfe2f426301bdb
#
_entry.id   39d79728fc6892291dbfe2f426301bdb
#
_cell.length_a   1.000
_cell.length_b   1.000
_cell.length_c   1.000
_cell.angle_alpha   90.00
_cell.angle_beta   90.00
_cell.angle_gamma   90.00
#
_symmetry.space_group_name_H-M   'P 1'
#
loop_
_entity.id
_entity.type
_entity.pdbx_description
1 polymer ?
#
loop_
_entity_poly.entity_id
_entity_poly.type
_entity_poly.pdbx_seq_one_letter_code
_entity_poly.pdbx_strand_id
1 'polypeptide(L)'
;MTREEVLGRLRATLRKGQPIVGTGAGIGLAARAEERGGADLIIVYGTGKYRMAGRSSMAGRFAFGNANDLVLKMAQEVMPVAPHTPVLAGVFIQDPFRDMMGFIEQLKQAGYSGVQNVPGMGGMDQMEGARTVTSLDAAGIGMAMELAFLRAAKDRGMVTTPYAYNLTQAVQL
;
A
#
# COMPACT_ATOMS: atom_id res chain seq x y z
N MET A 1 -4.80 14.55 0.20
CA MET A 1 -4.72 14.96 1.64
C MET A 1 -3.28 14.87 2.12
N THR A 2 -2.85 15.78 2.98
CA THR A 2 -1.52 15.73 3.59
C THR A 2 -1.45 14.63 4.65
N ARG A 3 -0.24 14.22 5.03
CA ARG A 3 -0.01 13.24 6.09
C ARG A 3 -0.62 13.70 7.42
N GLU A 4 -0.46 14.97 7.77
CA GLU A 4 -0.97 15.56 9.01
C GLU A 4 -2.50 15.53 9.06
N GLU A 5 -3.17 15.85 7.95
CA GLU A 5 -4.64 15.78 7.84
C GLU A 5 -5.14 14.34 8.03
N VAL A 6 -4.51 13.36 7.37
CA VAL A 6 -4.89 11.95 7.52
C VAL A 6 -4.69 11.47 8.95
N LEU A 7 -3.51 11.70 9.53
CA LEU A 7 -3.22 11.30 10.91
C LEU A 7 -4.14 12.01 11.92
N GLY A 8 -4.48 13.28 11.67
CA GLY A 8 -5.44 14.03 12.49
C GLY A 8 -6.82 13.36 12.51
N ARG A 9 -7.33 12.93 11.35
CA ARG A 9 -8.61 12.20 11.21
C ARG A 9 -8.57 10.85 11.95
N LEU A 10 -7.53 10.04 11.72
CA LEU A 10 -7.40 8.72 12.36
C LEU A 10 -7.34 8.84 13.90
N ARG A 11 -6.58 9.83 14.40
CA ARG A 11 -6.54 10.11 15.85
C ARG A 11 -7.89 10.60 16.40
N ALA A 12 -8.67 11.33 15.59
CA ALA A 12 -10.00 11.76 15.99
C ALA A 12 -10.97 10.58 16.10
N THR A 13 -10.90 9.60 15.19
CA THR A 13 -11.64 8.34 15.26
C THR A 13 -11.30 7.58 16.55
N LEU A 14 -10.01 7.41 16.85
CA LEU A 14 -9.55 6.74 18.06
C LEU A 14 -9.99 7.45 19.37
N ARG A 15 -9.95 8.80 19.40
CA ARG A 15 -10.42 9.56 20.57
C ARG A 15 -11.90 9.37 20.87
N LYS A 16 -12.71 8.97 19.88
CA LYS A 16 -14.13 8.61 20.06
C LYS A 16 -14.31 7.17 20.53
N GLY A 17 -13.24 6.41 20.77
CA GLY A 17 -13.29 4.99 21.10
C GLY A 17 -13.69 4.10 19.92
N GLN A 18 -13.60 4.61 18.68
CA GLN A 18 -13.95 3.87 17.47
C GLN A 18 -12.70 3.24 16.84
N PRO A 19 -12.81 2.05 16.24
CA PRO A 19 -11.72 1.45 15.48
C PRO A 19 -11.50 2.20 14.18
N ILE A 20 -10.25 2.21 13.69
CA ILE A 20 -9.94 2.66 12.34
C ILE A 20 -10.34 1.57 11.34
N VAL A 21 -11.17 1.92 10.37
CA VAL A 21 -11.62 1.01 9.30
C VAL A 21 -10.87 1.32 8.01
N GLY A 22 -9.95 0.43 7.63
CA GLY A 22 -9.27 0.44 6.34
C GLY A 22 -9.90 -0.60 5.41
N THR A 23 -10.20 -0.21 4.19
CA THR A 23 -10.84 -1.06 3.17
C THR A 23 -9.95 -1.21 1.93
N GLY A 24 -10.26 -2.16 1.06
CA GLY A 24 -9.45 -2.45 -0.13
C GLY A 24 -10.24 -2.36 -1.43
N ALA A 25 -10.11 -1.26 -2.17
CA ALA A 25 -10.80 -1.08 -3.45
C ALA A 25 -10.02 -1.67 -4.63
N GLY A 26 -10.71 -2.39 -5.50
CA GLY A 26 -10.19 -2.90 -6.78
C GLY A 26 -10.80 -2.24 -8.02
N ILE A 27 -11.86 -1.45 -7.82
CA ILE A 27 -12.58 -0.66 -8.85
C ILE A 27 -13.20 0.58 -8.21
N GLY A 28 -13.53 1.59 -9.01
CA GLY A 28 -14.15 2.83 -8.51
C GLY A 28 -15.48 2.62 -7.81
N LEU A 29 -16.29 1.67 -8.25
CA LEU A 29 -17.58 1.37 -7.59
C LEU A 29 -17.38 0.92 -6.14
N ALA A 30 -16.38 0.08 -5.86
CA ALA A 30 -16.04 -0.34 -4.51
C ALA A 30 -15.57 0.86 -3.67
N ALA A 31 -14.62 1.65 -4.19
CA ALA A 31 -14.12 2.85 -3.50
C ALA A 31 -15.24 3.83 -3.13
N ARG A 32 -16.19 4.07 -4.04
CA ARG A 32 -17.36 4.92 -3.78
C ARG A 32 -18.27 4.36 -2.68
N ALA A 33 -18.49 3.04 -2.67
CA ALA A 33 -19.28 2.40 -1.63
C ALA A 33 -18.57 2.44 -0.26
N GLU A 34 -17.25 2.22 -0.24
CA GLU A 34 -16.40 2.27 0.94
C GLU A 34 -16.38 3.67 1.56
N GLU A 35 -16.19 4.73 0.74
CA GLU A 35 -16.29 6.11 1.22
C GLU A 35 -17.66 6.42 1.81
N ARG A 36 -18.75 6.04 1.12
CA ARG A 36 -20.13 6.24 1.63
C ARG A 36 -20.41 5.43 2.89
N GLY A 37 -19.76 4.28 3.05
CA GLY A 37 -19.82 3.43 4.24
C GLY A 37 -19.04 3.98 5.42
N GLY A 38 -18.27 5.06 5.25
CA GLY A 38 -17.51 5.70 6.32
C GLY A 38 -16.14 5.07 6.57
N ALA A 39 -15.50 4.45 5.56
CA ALA A 39 -14.14 3.97 5.67
C ALA A 39 -13.18 5.12 6.03
N ASP A 40 -12.28 4.90 6.98
CA ASP A 40 -11.25 5.87 7.36
C ASP A 40 -10.09 5.93 6.35
N LEU A 41 -9.81 4.80 5.70
CA LEU A 41 -8.77 4.64 4.69
C LEU A 41 -9.24 3.71 3.57
N ILE A 42 -8.86 4.00 2.33
CA ILE A 42 -9.01 3.09 1.19
C ILE A 42 -7.62 2.70 0.69
N ILE A 43 -7.35 1.40 0.57
CA ILE A 43 -6.07 0.89 0.06
C ILE A 43 -6.30 0.32 -1.35
N VAL A 44 -5.49 0.78 -2.31
CA VAL A 44 -5.54 0.36 -3.71
C VAL A 44 -4.27 -0.41 -4.05
N TYR A 45 -4.41 -1.66 -4.42
CA TYR A 45 -3.31 -2.52 -4.87
C TYR A 45 -3.75 -3.48 -5.97
N GLY A 46 -2.81 -3.95 -6.79
CA GLY A 46 -3.09 -4.76 -7.98
C GLY A 46 -3.98 -5.98 -7.72
N THR A 47 -3.82 -6.65 -6.56
CA THR A 47 -4.66 -7.81 -6.19
C THR A 47 -6.14 -7.45 -6.02
N GLY A 48 -6.46 -6.21 -5.68
CA GLY A 48 -7.84 -5.72 -5.62
C GLY A 48 -8.55 -5.82 -6.97
N LYS A 49 -7.85 -5.50 -8.06
CA LYS A 49 -8.38 -5.60 -9.42
C LYS A 49 -8.76 -7.05 -9.79
N TYR A 50 -7.90 -8.01 -9.43
CA TYR A 50 -8.20 -9.43 -9.66
C TYR A 50 -9.42 -9.90 -8.88
N ARG A 51 -9.55 -9.52 -7.60
CA ARG A 51 -10.74 -9.86 -6.79
C ARG A 51 -12.03 -9.29 -7.38
N MET A 52 -12.01 -8.03 -7.81
CA MET A 52 -13.18 -7.40 -8.43
C MET A 52 -13.54 -8.02 -9.78
N ALA A 53 -12.61 -8.68 -10.45
CA ALA A 53 -12.84 -9.49 -11.64
C ALA A 53 -13.28 -10.94 -11.32
N GLY A 54 -13.61 -11.26 -10.07
CA GLY A 54 -13.98 -12.61 -9.64
C GLY A 54 -12.82 -13.60 -9.59
N ARG A 55 -11.56 -13.11 -9.47
CA ARG A 55 -10.35 -13.93 -9.43
C ARG A 55 -9.74 -13.95 -8.02
N SER A 56 -8.91 -14.96 -7.75
CA SER A 56 -8.20 -15.05 -6.48
C SER A 56 -7.20 -13.90 -6.31
N SER A 57 -7.05 -13.39 -5.08
CA SER A 57 -5.95 -12.48 -4.71
C SER A 57 -4.58 -13.06 -5.00
N MET A 58 -4.44 -14.38 -4.99
CA MET A 58 -3.20 -15.08 -5.29
C MET A 58 -2.74 -14.85 -6.73
N ALA A 59 -3.64 -14.54 -7.66
CA ALA A 59 -3.29 -14.16 -9.02
C ALA A 59 -2.33 -12.98 -9.08
N GLY A 60 -2.43 -12.04 -8.15
CA GLY A 60 -1.52 -10.90 -8.05
C GLY A 60 -0.08 -11.22 -7.61
N ARG A 61 0.20 -12.47 -7.27
CA ARG A 61 1.56 -12.96 -6.95
C ARG A 61 2.29 -13.54 -8.17
N PHE A 62 1.61 -13.65 -9.29
CA PHE A 62 2.18 -14.14 -10.55
C PHE A 62 2.47 -12.98 -11.51
N ALA A 63 3.39 -13.20 -12.43
CA ALA A 63 3.87 -12.17 -13.37
C ALA A 63 2.90 -11.95 -14.55
N PHE A 64 1.69 -11.48 -14.27
CA PHE A 64 0.70 -11.11 -15.28
C PHE A 64 0.78 -9.63 -15.73
N GLY A 65 1.71 -8.88 -15.19
CA GLY A 65 1.90 -7.47 -15.48
C GLY A 65 2.65 -6.77 -14.34
N ASN A 66 2.92 -5.48 -14.50
CA ASN A 66 3.54 -4.69 -13.45
C ASN A 66 2.47 -4.19 -12.46
N ALA A 67 2.60 -4.61 -11.19
CA ALA A 67 1.64 -4.26 -10.13
C ALA A 67 1.61 -2.74 -9.86
N ASN A 68 2.75 -2.05 -9.97
CA ASN A 68 2.87 -0.62 -9.74
C ASN A 68 2.22 0.20 -10.86
N ASP A 69 2.33 -0.23 -12.12
CA ASP A 69 1.61 0.39 -13.23
C ASP A 69 0.09 0.26 -13.06
N LEU A 70 -0.34 -0.91 -12.59
CA LEU A 70 -1.75 -1.15 -12.32
C LEU A 70 -2.29 -0.22 -11.23
N VAL A 71 -1.53 -0.01 -10.16
CA VAL A 71 -1.91 0.93 -9.08
C VAL A 71 -2.03 2.35 -9.61
N LEU A 72 -1.08 2.85 -10.41
CA LEU A 72 -1.18 4.17 -11.04
C LEU A 72 -2.42 4.28 -11.94
N LYS A 73 -2.70 3.25 -12.74
CA LYS A 73 -3.89 3.22 -13.60
C LYS A 73 -5.18 3.24 -12.78
N MET A 74 -5.24 2.51 -11.68
CA MET A 74 -6.42 2.46 -10.80
C MET A 74 -6.70 3.81 -10.11
N ALA A 75 -5.70 4.67 -9.92
CA ALA A 75 -5.92 6.01 -9.39
C ALA A 75 -6.92 6.81 -10.22
N GLN A 76 -6.86 6.70 -11.55
CA GLN A 76 -7.78 7.39 -12.47
C GLN A 76 -9.24 6.99 -12.26
N GLU A 77 -9.47 5.77 -11.82
CA GLU A 77 -10.83 5.23 -11.55
C GLU A 77 -11.29 5.54 -10.12
N VAL A 78 -10.37 5.50 -9.14
CA VAL A 78 -10.71 5.58 -7.72
C VAL A 78 -10.78 7.03 -7.21
N MET A 79 -9.80 7.86 -7.55
CA MET A 79 -9.69 9.21 -6.98
C MET A 79 -10.93 10.10 -7.25
N PRO A 80 -11.52 10.09 -8.45
CA PRO A 80 -12.70 10.94 -8.73
C PRO A 80 -13.95 10.54 -7.95
N VAL A 81 -14.04 9.31 -7.46
CA VAL A 81 -15.25 8.76 -6.82
C VAL A 81 -15.14 8.59 -5.30
N ALA A 82 -13.95 8.82 -4.75
CA ALA A 82 -13.66 8.81 -3.31
C ALA A 82 -12.83 10.04 -2.91
N PRO A 83 -13.34 11.29 -3.14
CA PRO A 83 -12.56 12.51 -2.94
C PRO A 83 -12.33 12.86 -1.46
N HIS A 84 -13.10 12.30 -0.54
CA HIS A 84 -13.08 12.66 0.88
C HIS A 84 -12.38 11.66 1.78
N THR A 85 -12.08 10.45 1.29
CA THR A 85 -11.38 9.41 2.04
C THR A 85 -9.92 9.35 1.60
N PRO A 86 -8.95 9.31 2.54
CA PRO A 86 -7.54 9.12 2.17
C PRO A 86 -7.34 7.79 1.44
N VAL A 87 -6.70 7.84 0.26
CA VAL A 87 -6.40 6.66 -0.55
C VAL A 87 -4.91 6.37 -0.48
N LEU A 88 -4.55 5.13 -0.15
CA LEU A 88 -3.19 4.65 -0.05
C LEU A 88 -2.88 3.68 -1.19
N ALA A 89 -1.66 3.77 -1.73
CA ALA A 89 -1.16 2.87 -2.75
C ALA A 89 -0.49 1.64 -2.13
N GLY A 90 -0.94 0.45 -2.49
CA GLY A 90 -0.19 -0.78 -2.22
C GLY A 90 0.91 -0.94 -3.27
N VAL A 91 2.16 -0.85 -2.84
CA VAL A 91 3.34 -0.77 -3.70
C VAL A 91 4.17 -2.04 -3.62
N PHE A 92 4.51 -2.60 -4.78
CA PHE A 92 5.55 -3.62 -4.88
C PHE A 92 6.91 -2.93 -4.95
N ILE A 93 7.57 -2.83 -3.79
CA ILE A 93 8.78 -2.01 -3.60
C ILE A 93 9.99 -2.60 -4.35
N GLN A 94 10.00 -3.90 -4.60
CA GLN A 94 11.08 -4.64 -5.25
C GLN A 94 10.98 -4.66 -6.79
N ASP A 95 10.30 -3.68 -7.40
CA ASP A 95 10.21 -3.54 -8.86
C ASP A 95 11.61 -3.23 -9.44
N PRO A 96 12.25 -4.17 -10.18
CA PRO A 96 13.64 -4.01 -10.61
C PRO A 96 13.80 -3.06 -11.80
N PHE A 97 12.69 -2.67 -12.43
CA PHE A 97 12.68 -1.84 -13.63
C PHE A 97 12.20 -0.42 -13.37
N ARG A 98 12.05 -0.04 -12.08
CA ARG A 98 11.51 1.25 -11.69
C ARG A 98 12.46 2.01 -10.77
N ASP A 99 12.63 3.30 -11.02
CA ASP A 99 13.13 4.22 -9.99
C ASP A 99 12.07 4.35 -8.89
N MET A 100 12.24 3.57 -7.82
CA MET A 100 11.29 3.54 -6.73
C MET A 100 11.25 4.86 -5.94
N MET A 101 12.33 5.62 -5.90
CA MET A 101 12.35 6.91 -5.21
C MET A 101 11.60 7.99 -6.01
N GLY A 102 11.72 7.98 -7.34
CA GLY A 102 10.90 8.82 -8.24
C GLY A 102 9.45 8.36 -8.29
N PHE A 103 9.17 7.09 -8.05
CA PHE A 103 7.81 6.56 -8.01
C PHE A 103 6.96 7.16 -6.91
N ILE A 104 7.54 7.53 -5.76
CA ILE A 104 6.85 8.23 -4.68
C ILE A 104 6.18 9.53 -5.20
N GLU A 105 6.89 10.29 -6.03
CA GLU A 105 6.34 11.53 -6.60
C GLU A 105 5.22 11.24 -7.61
N GLN A 106 5.33 10.18 -8.40
CA GLN A 106 4.24 9.75 -9.30
C GLN A 106 2.98 9.37 -8.52
N LEU A 107 3.11 8.67 -7.40
CA LEU A 107 1.99 8.32 -6.53
C LEU A 107 1.32 9.57 -5.92
N LYS A 108 2.11 10.54 -5.46
CA LYS A 108 1.59 11.83 -4.95
C LYS A 108 0.83 12.58 -6.04
N GLN A 109 1.40 12.68 -7.24
CA GLN A 109 0.76 13.33 -8.40
C GLN A 109 -0.54 12.61 -8.80
N ALA A 110 -0.59 11.28 -8.66
CA ALA A 110 -1.80 10.50 -8.90
C ALA A 110 -2.88 10.68 -7.80
N GLY A 111 -2.58 11.40 -6.71
CA GLY A 111 -3.53 11.72 -5.64
C GLY A 111 -3.45 10.81 -4.42
N TYR A 112 -2.52 9.86 -4.37
CA TYR A 112 -2.35 9.01 -3.20
C TYR A 112 -1.84 9.79 -1.99
N SER A 113 -2.48 9.57 -0.83
CA SER A 113 -2.11 10.18 0.46
C SER A 113 -1.07 9.37 1.23
N GLY A 114 -0.83 8.15 0.81
CA GLY A 114 0.10 7.26 1.50
C GLY A 114 0.44 6.01 0.71
N VAL A 115 1.28 5.17 1.33
CA VAL A 115 1.76 3.91 0.74
C VAL A 115 1.70 2.77 1.75
N GLN A 116 1.56 1.56 1.22
CA GLN A 116 1.64 0.29 1.94
C GLN A 116 2.50 -0.69 1.13
N ASN A 117 3.39 -1.45 1.79
CA ASN A 117 4.18 -2.48 1.13
C ASN A 117 3.32 -3.72 0.83
N VAL A 118 3.13 -4.05 -0.44
CA VAL A 118 2.30 -5.20 -0.86
C VAL A 118 2.89 -5.90 -2.09
N PRO A 119 3.27 -7.18 -1.97
CA PRO A 119 3.49 -7.96 -0.76
C PRO A 119 4.70 -7.44 0.02
N GLY A 120 4.65 -7.50 1.37
CA GLY A 120 5.80 -7.17 2.19
C GLY A 120 6.82 -8.33 2.23
N MET A 121 8.12 -8.01 2.20
CA MET A 121 9.19 -9.02 2.26
C MET A 121 9.16 -9.83 3.55
N GLY A 122 8.75 -9.21 4.66
CA GLY A 122 8.57 -9.92 5.93
C GLY A 122 7.56 -11.08 5.88
N GLY A 123 6.58 -11.04 4.95
CA GLY A 123 5.65 -12.14 4.73
C GLY A 123 6.26 -13.31 3.97
N MET A 124 7.24 -13.05 3.10
CA MET A 124 7.94 -14.10 2.36
C MET A 124 8.85 -14.92 3.27
N ASP A 125 9.43 -14.28 4.30
CA ASP A 125 10.23 -14.94 5.33
C ASP A 125 9.45 -16.07 6.04
N GLN A 126 8.17 -15.85 6.30
CA GLN A 126 7.32 -16.85 6.94
C GLN A 126 6.88 -17.99 6.00
N MET A 127 6.82 -17.74 4.69
CA MET A 127 6.32 -18.72 3.71
C MET A 127 7.39 -19.70 3.22
N GLU A 128 8.65 -19.29 3.14
CA GLU A 128 9.71 -20.06 2.48
C GLU A 128 10.94 -20.32 3.37
N GLY A 129 10.93 -19.85 4.61
CA GLY A 129 12.02 -20.00 5.57
C GLY A 129 13.21 -19.06 5.33
N ALA A 130 14.14 -19.06 6.27
CA ALA A 130 15.25 -18.08 6.36
C ALA A 130 16.19 -18.01 5.13
N ARG A 131 16.22 -19.04 4.29
CA ARG A 131 17.08 -19.08 3.09
C ARG A 131 16.68 -18.05 2.04
N THR A 132 15.37 -17.87 1.81
CA THR A 132 14.86 -16.94 0.79
C THR A 132 15.11 -15.50 1.19
N VAL A 133 14.92 -15.16 2.46
CA VAL A 133 15.17 -13.80 2.98
C VAL A 133 16.65 -13.44 2.84
N THR A 134 17.55 -14.34 3.25
CA THR A 134 18.99 -14.11 3.09
C THR A 134 19.38 -13.89 1.63
N SER A 135 18.75 -14.60 0.69
CA SER A 135 19.00 -14.44 -0.74
C SER A 135 18.46 -13.10 -1.27
N LEU A 136 17.29 -12.65 -0.81
CA LEU A 136 16.70 -11.37 -1.20
C LEU A 136 17.50 -10.20 -0.64
N ASP A 137 17.95 -10.27 0.60
CA ASP A 137 18.83 -9.26 1.20
C ASP A 137 20.18 -9.18 0.48
N ALA A 138 20.78 -10.33 0.15
CA ALA A 138 22.01 -10.39 -0.64
C ALA A 138 21.84 -9.81 -2.06
N ALA A 139 20.65 -9.93 -2.63
CA ALA A 139 20.30 -9.33 -3.93
C ALA A 139 19.91 -7.84 -3.82
N GLY A 140 19.88 -7.27 -2.62
CA GLY A 140 19.53 -5.87 -2.39
C GLY A 140 18.04 -5.54 -2.53
N ILE A 141 17.17 -6.56 -2.57
CA ILE A 141 15.72 -6.43 -2.73
C ILE A 141 14.94 -6.92 -1.50
N GLY A 142 15.59 -7.04 -0.36
CA GLY A 142 15.01 -7.49 0.89
C GLY A 142 14.39 -6.37 1.72
N MET A 143 14.30 -6.62 3.03
CA MET A 143 13.64 -5.74 4.01
C MET A 143 14.29 -4.35 4.09
N ALA A 144 15.60 -4.24 3.89
CA ALA A 144 16.30 -2.96 3.92
C ALA A 144 15.79 -2.00 2.83
N MET A 145 15.46 -2.50 1.64
CA MET A 145 14.87 -1.72 0.56
C MET A 145 13.46 -1.22 0.92
N GLU A 146 12.63 -2.06 1.55
CA GLU A 146 11.30 -1.65 2.02
C GLU A 146 11.40 -0.53 3.06
N LEU A 147 12.27 -0.66 4.05
CA LEU A 147 12.49 0.35 5.08
C LEU A 147 12.95 1.68 4.48
N ALA A 148 13.89 1.64 3.53
CA ALA A 148 14.37 2.85 2.85
C ALA A 148 13.24 3.55 2.07
N PHE A 149 12.43 2.81 1.32
CA PHE A 149 11.29 3.34 0.56
C PHE A 149 10.22 3.95 1.49
N LEU A 150 9.83 3.24 2.55
CA LEU A 150 8.82 3.69 3.49
C LEU A 150 9.26 4.96 4.25
N ARG A 151 10.53 5.03 4.65
CA ARG A 151 11.12 6.24 5.25
C ARG A 151 11.09 7.40 4.26
N ALA A 152 11.54 7.18 3.03
CA ALA A 152 11.53 8.20 1.98
C ALA A 152 10.11 8.70 1.65
N ALA A 153 9.10 7.83 1.66
CA ALA A 153 7.71 8.21 1.48
C ALA A 153 7.19 9.06 2.65
N LYS A 154 7.49 8.65 3.89
CA LYS A 154 7.17 9.42 5.10
C LYS A 154 7.82 10.80 5.08
N ASP A 155 9.11 10.90 4.74
CA ASP A 155 9.85 12.17 4.69
C ASP A 155 9.31 13.12 3.61
N ARG A 156 8.69 12.57 2.55
CA ARG A 156 7.97 13.32 1.52
C ARG A 156 6.51 13.60 1.86
N GLY A 157 6.10 13.40 3.12
CA GLY A 157 4.78 13.76 3.62
C GLY A 157 3.66 12.76 3.28
N MET A 158 3.98 11.51 2.98
CA MET A 158 3.00 10.45 2.79
C MET A 158 2.73 9.66 4.08
N VAL A 159 1.52 9.16 4.25
CA VAL A 159 1.21 8.18 5.30
C VAL A 159 1.79 6.83 4.93
N THR A 160 2.34 6.11 5.88
CA THR A 160 2.82 4.73 5.71
C THR A 160 2.05 3.79 6.61
N THR A 161 1.59 2.67 6.07
CA THR A 161 0.85 1.62 6.79
C THR A 161 1.47 0.26 6.48
N PRO A 162 2.73 0.02 6.89
CA PRO A 162 3.43 -1.19 6.51
C PRO A 162 2.82 -2.45 7.12
N TYR A 163 2.89 -3.56 6.38
CA TYR A 163 2.69 -4.88 6.94
C TYR A 163 3.89 -5.29 7.77
N ALA A 164 3.64 -5.69 9.01
CA ALA A 164 4.59 -6.36 9.88
C ALA A 164 4.05 -7.74 10.24
N TYR A 165 4.88 -8.76 10.20
CA TYR A 165 4.48 -10.16 10.42
C TYR A 165 5.00 -10.70 11.76
N ASN A 166 5.86 -9.95 12.44
CA ASN A 166 6.35 -10.25 13.77
C ASN A 166 6.75 -8.96 14.50
N LEU A 167 7.03 -9.07 15.80
CA LEU A 167 7.36 -7.92 16.64
C LEU A 167 8.66 -7.22 16.20
N THR A 168 9.67 -7.97 15.78
CA THR A 168 10.94 -7.39 15.31
C THR A 168 10.72 -6.49 14.10
N GLN A 169 9.95 -6.95 13.13
CA GLN A 169 9.59 -6.14 11.95
C GLN A 169 8.75 -4.92 12.33
N ALA A 170 7.80 -5.07 13.26
CA ALA A 170 6.97 -3.96 13.71
C ALA A 170 7.75 -2.83 14.39
N VAL A 171 8.88 -3.16 15.03
CA VAL A 171 9.77 -2.17 15.64
C VAL A 171 10.66 -1.47 14.60
N GLN A 172 11.00 -2.15 13.51
CA GLN A 172 11.85 -1.62 12.45
C GLN A 172 11.08 -0.69 11.49
N LEU A 173 9.81 -0.98 11.24
CA LEU A 173 8.90 -0.27 10.34
C LEU A 173 8.24 0.93 10.98
#